data_2b14151a781af411dac54f2c22430afa
#
_entry.id   2b14151a781af411dac54f2c22430afa
#
_cell.length_a   1.000
_cell.length_b   1.000
_cell.length_c   1.000
_cell.angle_alpha   90.00
_cell.angle_beta   90.00
_cell.angle_gamma   90.00
#
_symmetry.space_group_name_H-M   'P 1'
#
loop_
_entity.id
_entity.type
_entity.pdbx_description
1 polymer ?
#
loop_
_entity_poly.entity_id
_entity_poly.type
_entity_poly.pdbx_seq_one_letter_code
_entity_poly.pdbx_strand_id
1 'polypeptide(L)'
;MTKQKKFITCDGNQAAAHISYMFSEVAAIYPITPSSTMAEYVDEWAAAGRKNIFGETVLVQEMQSEGGAAGAVHGSLQAGALTTTYTASQGLLLMIPNMYKIAGEFLPCVFHVSARTLASHALCIFGDHQDVMSARQTGFAMLAEGSVPVSYTHLR
;
A
#
# COMPACT_ATOMS: atom_id res chain seq x y z
N MET A 1 -15.97 -17.16 27.06
CA MET A 1 -15.74 -17.97 25.84
C MET A 1 -14.37 -17.60 25.29
N THR A 2 -13.42 -18.51 25.31
CA THR A 2 -12.09 -18.32 24.70
C THR A 2 -12.26 -18.29 23.18
N LYS A 3 -11.99 -17.16 22.54
CA LYS A 3 -11.98 -17.08 21.08
C LYS A 3 -10.93 -18.06 20.54
N GLN A 4 -11.35 -19.03 19.75
CA GLN A 4 -10.44 -19.95 19.08
C GLN A 4 -9.54 -19.17 18.14
N LYS A 5 -8.22 -19.28 18.32
CA LYS A 5 -7.25 -18.64 17.43
C LYS A 5 -7.37 -19.29 16.04
N LYS A 6 -7.49 -18.46 15.01
CA LYS A 6 -7.45 -18.89 13.62
C LYS A 6 -6.04 -18.69 13.09
N PHE A 7 -5.51 -19.67 12.38
CA PHE A 7 -4.21 -19.64 11.72
C PHE A 7 -4.42 -19.65 10.22
N ILE A 8 -3.63 -18.87 9.51
CA ILE A 8 -3.55 -18.88 8.05
C ILE A 8 -2.10 -18.99 7.63
N THR A 9 -1.86 -19.56 6.47
CA THR A 9 -0.57 -19.49 5.79
C THR A 9 -0.70 -18.42 4.72
N CYS A 10 0.17 -17.42 4.75
CA CYS A 10 0.15 -16.31 3.81
C CYS A 10 1.57 -15.78 3.57
N ASP A 11 1.76 -15.08 2.47
CA ASP A 11 2.97 -14.33 2.20
C ASP A 11 2.88 -12.89 2.78
N GLY A 12 3.95 -12.11 2.58
CA GLY A 12 4.03 -10.73 3.05
C GLY A 12 2.99 -9.82 2.39
N ASN A 13 2.76 -9.97 1.09
CA ASN A 13 1.77 -9.18 0.37
C ASN A 13 0.36 -9.42 0.89
N GLN A 14 -0.02 -10.69 1.13
CA GLN A 14 -1.33 -11.00 1.67
C GLN A 14 -1.51 -10.47 3.11
N ALA A 15 -0.45 -10.54 3.93
CA ALA A 15 -0.48 -10.01 5.29
C ALA A 15 -0.64 -8.48 5.29
N ALA A 16 0.14 -7.77 4.46
CA ALA A 16 0.06 -6.32 4.30
C ALA A 16 -1.31 -5.90 3.76
N ALA A 17 -1.80 -6.56 2.71
CA ALA A 17 -3.13 -6.32 2.15
C ALA A 17 -4.24 -6.50 3.19
N HIS A 18 -4.14 -7.54 4.04
CA HIS A 18 -5.14 -7.78 5.08
C HIS A 18 -5.22 -6.62 6.07
N ILE A 19 -4.09 -6.15 6.55
CA ILE A 19 -4.05 -5.04 7.54
C ILE A 19 -4.47 -3.74 6.88
N SER A 20 -3.94 -3.42 5.70
CA SER A 20 -4.32 -2.19 4.99
C SER A 20 -5.82 -2.15 4.70
N TYR A 21 -6.43 -3.26 4.29
CA TYR A 21 -7.87 -3.36 4.08
C TYR A 21 -8.67 -3.02 5.35
N MET A 22 -8.21 -3.53 6.49
CA MET A 22 -8.91 -3.33 7.76
C MET A 22 -8.90 -1.87 8.22
N PHE A 23 -7.85 -1.11 7.89
CA PHE A 23 -7.64 0.26 8.38
C PHE A 23 -7.80 1.34 7.29
N SER A 24 -8.26 0.99 6.09
CA SER A 24 -8.49 1.95 5.00
C SER A 24 -9.96 2.03 4.62
N GLU A 25 -10.37 3.21 4.18
CA GLU A 25 -11.67 3.48 3.59
C GLU A 25 -11.58 3.48 2.06
N VAL A 26 -10.43 3.92 1.54
CA VAL A 26 -10.15 4.00 0.10
C VAL A 26 -8.80 3.35 -0.22
N ALA A 27 -8.73 2.64 -1.33
CA ALA A 27 -7.49 2.19 -1.93
C ALA A 27 -7.42 2.71 -3.37
N ALA A 28 -6.51 3.65 -3.64
CA ALA A 28 -6.27 4.11 -5.00
C ALA A 28 -5.05 3.37 -5.55
N ILE A 29 -5.25 2.61 -6.62
CA ILE A 29 -4.28 1.63 -7.10
C ILE A 29 -3.89 1.86 -8.55
N TYR A 30 -2.67 1.48 -8.88
CA TYR A 30 -2.21 1.16 -10.24
C TYR A 30 -1.23 0.00 -10.13
N PRO A 31 -1.64 -1.22 -10.55
CA PRO A 31 -0.89 -2.44 -10.27
C PRO A 31 0.51 -2.45 -10.88
N ILE A 32 1.49 -2.82 -10.10
CA ILE A 32 2.88 -3.05 -10.52
C ILE A 32 3.48 -4.25 -9.77
N THR A 33 4.12 -5.16 -10.49
CA THR A 33 4.80 -6.33 -9.89
C THR A 33 6.01 -5.91 -9.05
N PRO A 34 6.20 -6.46 -7.82
CA PRO A 34 5.44 -7.56 -7.21
C PRO A 34 4.31 -7.12 -6.28
N SER A 35 3.97 -5.83 -6.19
CA SER A 35 2.92 -5.32 -5.30
C SER A 35 1.49 -5.57 -5.80
N SER A 36 1.31 -5.97 -7.06
CA SER A 36 -0.01 -6.19 -7.67
C SER A 36 -0.91 -7.11 -6.85
N THR A 37 -0.35 -8.17 -6.27
CA THR A 37 -1.12 -9.12 -5.46
C THR A 37 -1.74 -8.50 -4.22
N MET A 38 -1.16 -7.45 -3.64
CA MET A 38 -1.81 -6.69 -2.54
C MET A 38 -3.09 -6.03 -3.04
N ALA A 39 -3.01 -5.35 -4.19
CA ALA A 39 -4.15 -4.68 -4.80
C ALA A 39 -5.24 -5.68 -5.21
N GLU A 40 -4.86 -6.82 -5.79
CA GLU A 40 -5.77 -7.90 -6.19
C GLU A 40 -6.54 -8.46 -4.99
N TYR A 41 -5.88 -8.75 -3.86
CA TYR A 41 -6.56 -9.19 -2.64
C TYR A 41 -7.56 -8.15 -2.13
N VAL A 42 -7.17 -6.88 -2.13
CA VAL A 42 -8.04 -5.80 -1.63
C VAL A 42 -9.25 -5.64 -2.53
N ASP A 43 -9.09 -5.70 -3.84
CA ASP A 43 -10.19 -5.63 -4.80
C ASP A 43 -11.14 -6.83 -4.67
N GLU A 44 -10.59 -8.05 -4.60
CA GLU A 44 -11.37 -9.27 -4.37
C GLU A 44 -12.21 -9.18 -3.09
N TRP A 45 -11.60 -8.74 -1.98
CA TRP A 45 -12.32 -8.63 -0.71
C TRP A 45 -13.37 -7.51 -0.74
N ALA A 46 -13.10 -6.41 -1.41
CA ALA A 46 -14.06 -5.34 -1.61
C ALA A 46 -15.26 -5.82 -2.45
N ALA A 47 -15.00 -6.50 -3.56
CA ALA A 47 -16.03 -7.09 -4.41
C ALA A 47 -16.88 -8.15 -3.67
N ALA A 48 -16.26 -8.90 -2.76
CA ALA A 48 -16.95 -9.85 -1.87
C ALA A 48 -17.74 -9.17 -0.73
N GLY A 49 -17.72 -7.85 -0.61
CA GLY A 49 -18.44 -7.11 0.42
C GLY A 49 -17.83 -7.22 1.82
N ARG A 50 -16.55 -7.61 1.94
CA ARG A 50 -15.85 -7.68 3.22
C ARG A 50 -15.86 -6.32 3.90
N LYS A 51 -16.11 -6.30 5.21
CA LYS A 51 -16.10 -5.06 5.99
C LYS A 51 -14.76 -4.82 6.65
N ASN A 52 -14.32 -3.55 6.65
CA ASN A 52 -13.18 -3.06 7.41
C ASN A 52 -13.56 -2.86 8.89
N ILE A 53 -12.65 -2.32 9.70
CA ILE A 53 -12.93 -2.06 11.13
C ILE A 53 -13.99 -0.99 11.36
N PHE A 54 -14.27 -0.15 10.36
CA PHE A 54 -15.28 0.91 10.42
C PHE A 54 -16.68 0.39 10.03
N GLY A 55 -16.77 -0.87 9.61
CA GLY A 55 -18.04 -1.48 9.17
C GLY A 55 -18.40 -1.21 7.71
N GLU A 56 -17.46 -0.64 6.94
CA GLU A 56 -17.62 -0.28 5.54
C GLU A 56 -16.79 -1.18 4.61
N THR A 57 -17.16 -1.24 3.37
CA THR A 57 -16.38 -1.88 2.31
C THR A 57 -15.40 -0.86 1.77
N VAL A 58 -14.13 -1.25 1.61
CA VAL A 58 -13.11 -0.36 1.03
C VAL A 58 -13.49 0.01 -0.41
N LEU A 59 -13.45 1.30 -0.71
CA LEU A 59 -13.60 1.79 -2.08
C LEU A 59 -12.27 1.59 -2.81
N VAL A 60 -12.25 0.66 -3.77
CA VAL A 60 -11.08 0.41 -4.61
C VAL A 60 -11.23 1.17 -5.91
N GLN A 61 -10.26 2.00 -6.23
CA GLN A 61 -10.24 2.77 -7.47
C GLN A 61 -8.94 2.53 -8.23
N GLU A 62 -9.02 1.87 -9.36
CA GLU A 62 -7.89 1.75 -10.28
C GLU A 62 -7.73 3.04 -11.07
N MET A 63 -6.49 3.52 -11.12
CA MET A 63 -6.10 4.74 -11.80
C MET A 63 -5.37 4.42 -13.11
N GLN A 64 -4.90 5.43 -13.82
CA GLN A 64 -4.23 5.28 -15.12
C GLN A 64 -2.70 5.35 -15.04
N SER A 65 -2.19 5.66 -13.85
CA SER A 65 -0.75 5.67 -13.56
C SER A 65 -0.53 5.73 -12.04
N GLU A 66 0.69 5.42 -11.61
CA GLU A 66 1.07 5.53 -10.20
C GLU A 66 0.99 6.99 -9.71
N GLY A 67 1.41 7.94 -10.54
CA GLY A 67 1.25 9.37 -10.24
C GLY A 67 -0.22 9.77 -10.08
N GLY A 68 -1.10 9.22 -10.92
CA GLY A 68 -2.55 9.39 -10.78
C GLY A 68 -3.09 8.77 -9.49
N ALA A 69 -2.63 7.57 -9.15
CA ALA A 69 -2.99 6.90 -7.89
C ALA A 69 -2.57 7.75 -6.67
N ALA A 70 -1.34 8.26 -6.67
CA ALA A 70 -0.86 9.13 -5.60
C ALA A 70 -1.63 10.46 -5.51
N GLY A 71 -2.07 11.01 -6.64
CA GLY A 71 -2.94 12.18 -6.69
C GLY A 71 -4.32 11.89 -6.09
N ALA A 72 -4.90 10.74 -6.40
CA ALA A 72 -6.17 10.28 -5.82
C ALA A 72 -6.05 10.04 -4.32
N VAL A 73 -4.95 9.41 -3.86
CA VAL A 73 -4.63 9.27 -2.43
C VAL A 73 -4.62 10.63 -1.75
N HIS A 74 -3.87 11.59 -2.31
CA HIS A 74 -3.78 12.94 -1.74
C HIS A 74 -5.16 13.62 -1.62
N GLY A 75 -5.94 13.62 -2.70
CA GLY A 75 -7.28 14.22 -2.69
C GLY A 75 -8.24 13.55 -1.71
N SER A 76 -8.20 12.21 -1.62
CA SER A 76 -9.03 11.44 -0.70
C SER A 76 -8.67 11.73 0.76
N LEU A 77 -7.36 11.80 1.09
CA LEU A 77 -6.89 12.17 2.42
C LEU A 77 -7.32 13.59 2.81
N GLN A 78 -7.27 14.55 1.88
CA GLN A 78 -7.76 15.91 2.14
C GLN A 78 -9.27 15.95 2.39
N ALA A 79 -10.03 15.03 1.80
CA ALA A 79 -11.45 14.86 2.07
C ALA A 79 -11.74 14.14 3.41
N GLY A 80 -10.70 13.69 4.11
CA GLY A 80 -10.78 13.05 5.44
C GLY A 80 -10.91 11.54 5.44
N ALA A 81 -10.81 10.87 4.28
CA ALA A 81 -10.86 9.42 4.21
C ALA A 81 -9.47 8.80 4.40
N LEU A 82 -9.37 7.76 5.22
CA LEU A 82 -8.15 6.97 5.36
C LEU A 82 -7.87 6.19 4.07
N THR A 83 -6.79 6.57 3.40
CA THR A 83 -6.50 6.09 2.05
C THR A 83 -5.13 5.46 1.97
N THR A 84 -5.02 4.36 1.22
CA THR A 84 -3.79 3.62 0.99
C THR A 84 -3.53 3.39 -0.51
N THR A 85 -2.31 2.98 -0.83
CA THR A 85 -1.91 2.52 -2.16
C THR A 85 -0.83 1.44 -2.07
N TYR A 86 -0.65 0.71 -3.17
CA TYR A 86 0.31 -0.39 -3.30
C TYR A 86 1.17 -0.15 -4.52
N THR A 87 2.49 -0.21 -4.35
CA THR A 87 3.41 0.13 -5.44
C THR A 87 4.77 -0.56 -5.31
N ALA A 88 5.61 -0.36 -6.29
CA ALA A 88 6.99 -0.85 -6.33
C ALA A 88 7.82 -0.03 -7.32
N SER A 89 9.14 -0.02 -7.17
CA SER A 89 10.11 0.40 -8.19
C SER A 89 9.77 1.79 -8.78
N GLN A 90 9.73 1.88 -10.12
CA GLN A 90 9.41 3.13 -10.84
C GLN A 90 8.06 3.70 -10.45
N GLY A 91 7.10 2.86 -10.06
CA GLY A 91 5.80 3.32 -9.59
C GLY A 91 5.92 4.22 -8.36
N LEU A 92 6.74 3.82 -7.38
CA LEU A 92 7.01 4.66 -6.20
C LEU A 92 7.68 5.99 -6.59
N LEU A 93 8.61 5.96 -7.56
CA LEU A 93 9.26 7.18 -8.02
C LEU A 93 8.28 8.17 -8.65
N LEU A 94 7.29 7.68 -9.38
CA LEU A 94 6.22 8.51 -9.96
C LEU A 94 5.29 9.11 -8.90
N MET A 95 5.27 8.55 -7.70
CA MET A 95 4.48 9.04 -6.57
C MET A 95 5.20 10.13 -5.75
N ILE A 96 6.52 10.27 -5.87
CA ILE A 96 7.35 11.18 -5.06
C ILE A 96 6.80 12.60 -4.98
N PRO A 97 6.36 13.27 -6.07
CA PRO A 97 5.84 14.63 -5.98
C PRO A 97 4.63 14.76 -5.04
N ASN A 98 3.73 13.78 -5.07
CA ASN A 98 2.58 13.75 -4.16
C ASN A 98 2.97 13.35 -2.74
N MET A 99 3.98 12.50 -2.55
CA MET A 99 4.49 12.15 -1.22
C MET A 99 4.99 13.38 -0.48
N TYR A 100 5.72 14.30 -1.14
CA TYR A 100 6.12 15.57 -0.54
C TYR A 100 4.93 16.39 -0.05
N LYS A 101 3.85 16.45 -0.84
CA LYS A 101 2.64 17.19 -0.47
C LYS A 101 1.93 16.55 0.73
N ILE A 102 1.71 15.25 0.65
CA ILE A 102 1.06 14.49 1.72
C ILE A 102 1.82 14.64 3.04
N ALA A 103 3.16 14.50 3.00
CA ALA A 103 4.01 14.66 4.19
C ALA A 103 4.00 16.11 4.70
N GLY A 104 4.10 17.10 3.82
CA GLY A 104 4.08 18.52 4.18
C GLY A 104 2.76 18.99 4.77
N GLU A 105 1.67 18.35 4.42
CA GLU A 105 0.31 18.62 4.92
C GLU A 105 -0.06 17.74 6.14
N PHE A 106 0.87 16.87 6.60
CA PHE A 106 0.65 15.94 7.71
C PHE A 106 -0.56 15.03 7.55
N LEU A 107 -0.87 14.63 6.32
CA LEU A 107 -1.98 13.74 6.04
C LEU A 107 -1.63 12.28 6.39
N PRO A 108 -2.49 11.58 7.16
CA PRO A 108 -2.19 10.21 7.62
C PRO A 108 -2.44 9.18 6.53
N CYS A 109 -1.39 8.53 6.05
CA CYS A 109 -1.54 7.41 5.12
C CYS A 109 -0.37 6.43 5.19
N VAL A 110 -0.58 5.25 4.62
CA VAL A 110 0.45 4.23 4.46
C VAL A 110 0.55 3.86 2.98
N PHE A 111 1.76 3.94 2.42
CA PHE A 111 2.10 3.38 1.12
C PHE A 111 2.73 2.01 1.35
N HIS A 112 2.16 0.98 0.77
CA HIS A 112 2.69 -0.38 0.87
C HIS A 112 3.57 -0.64 -0.33
N VAL A 113 4.84 -0.92 -0.07
CA VAL A 113 5.86 -1.07 -1.11
C VAL A 113 6.46 -2.46 -1.06
N SER A 114 6.23 -3.25 -2.11
CA SER A 114 7.03 -4.46 -2.34
C SER A 114 8.31 -4.04 -3.05
N ALA A 115 9.31 -3.66 -2.25
CA ALA A 115 10.54 -3.02 -2.72
C ALA A 115 11.24 -3.82 -3.82
N ARG A 116 11.48 -3.18 -4.95
CA ARG A 116 12.02 -3.78 -6.16
C ARG A 116 13.10 -2.90 -6.76
N THR A 117 14.13 -3.52 -7.34
CA THR A 117 15.18 -2.80 -8.06
C THR A 117 14.60 -1.90 -9.15
N LEU A 118 15.25 -0.76 -9.39
CA LEU A 118 14.89 0.15 -10.47
C LEU A 118 15.35 -0.43 -11.81
N ALA A 119 14.48 -0.40 -12.82
CA ALA A 119 14.85 -0.79 -14.17
C ALA A 119 15.78 0.28 -14.77
N SER A 120 17.00 -0.12 -15.15
CA SER A 120 17.98 0.75 -15.79
C SER A 120 18.31 0.32 -17.23
N HIS A 121 18.67 -0.94 -17.42
CA HIS A 121 18.96 -1.51 -18.75
C HIS A 121 17.82 -2.38 -19.29
N ALA A 122 17.17 -3.08 -18.38
CA ALA A 122 16.06 -3.99 -18.68
C ALA A 122 15.15 -4.10 -17.47
N LEU A 123 13.98 -4.68 -17.68
CA LEU A 123 13.07 -5.01 -16.58
C LEU A 123 13.76 -5.96 -15.61
N CYS A 124 13.73 -5.61 -14.33
CA CYS A 124 14.19 -6.45 -13.23
C CYS A 124 13.12 -6.45 -12.13
N ILE A 125 12.79 -7.63 -11.63
CA ILE A 125 11.75 -7.82 -10.60
C ILE A 125 12.32 -8.27 -9.25
N PHE A 126 13.64 -8.33 -9.12
CA PHE A 126 14.28 -8.75 -7.87
C PHE A 126 14.08 -7.73 -6.75
N GLY A 127 13.95 -8.24 -5.52
CA GLY A 127 13.86 -7.42 -4.32
C GLY A 127 15.12 -6.58 -4.13
N ASP A 128 14.93 -5.28 -3.93
CA ASP A 128 15.99 -4.30 -3.70
C ASP A 128 15.40 -3.08 -3.01
N HIS A 129 16.21 -2.24 -2.40
CA HIS A 129 15.76 -1.04 -1.69
C HIS A 129 16.02 0.27 -2.46
N GLN A 130 16.39 0.21 -3.73
CA GLN A 130 16.69 1.40 -4.55
C GLN A 130 15.49 2.35 -4.64
N ASP A 131 14.29 1.80 -4.79
CA ASP A 131 13.05 2.57 -4.90
C ASP A 131 12.74 3.33 -3.60
N VAL A 132 12.70 2.65 -2.47
CA VAL A 132 12.42 3.27 -1.17
C VAL A 132 13.54 4.24 -0.75
N MET A 133 14.79 3.92 -1.07
CA MET A 133 15.91 4.83 -0.81
C MET A 133 15.84 6.11 -1.66
N SER A 134 15.27 6.03 -2.86
CA SER A 134 15.02 7.22 -3.69
C SER A 134 13.90 8.09 -3.13
N ALA A 135 12.98 7.51 -2.38
CA ALA A 135 11.86 8.23 -1.75
C ALA A 135 12.15 8.73 -0.32
N ARG A 136 13.31 8.38 0.28
CA ARG A 136 13.61 8.63 1.71
C ARG A 136 13.52 10.09 2.15
N GLN A 137 13.70 11.05 1.22
CA GLN A 137 13.71 12.48 1.51
C GLN A 137 12.31 13.14 1.44
N THR A 138 11.28 12.38 1.12
CA THR A 138 9.91 12.91 0.93
C THR A 138 9.22 13.33 2.22
N GLY A 139 9.75 12.93 3.37
CA GLY A 139 9.13 13.16 4.69
C GLY A 139 8.33 11.96 5.21
N PHE A 140 8.16 10.92 4.41
CA PHE A 140 7.57 9.66 4.87
C PHE A 140 8.53 8.90 5.79
N ALA A 141 8.01 8.36 6.88
CA ALA A 141 8.71 7.36 7.66
C ALA A 141 8.79 6.04 6.87
N MET A 142 9.90 5.33 7.01
CA MET A 142 10.07 4.01 6.39
C MET A 142 10.10 2.93 7.46
N LEU A 143 9.26 1.91 7.28
CA LEU A 143 9.27 0.69 8.06
C LEU A 143 9.64 -0.46 7.13
N ALA A 144 10.71 -1.18 7.44
CA ALA A 144 11.12 -2.36 6.69
C ALA A 144 10.86 -3.60 7.54
N GLU A 145 10.16 -4.55 6.97
CA GLU A 145 9.67 -5.72 7.68
C GLU A 145 10.47 -6.96 7.29
N GLY A 146 10.97 -7.67 8.30
CA GLY A 146 11.80 -8.86 8.10
C GLY A 146 11.04 -10.19 8.12
N SER A 147 9.73 -10.17 8.39
CA SER A 147 8.90 -11.39 8.42
C SER A 147 7.41 -11.08 8.39
N VAL A 148 6.60 -12.04 7.95
CA VAL A 148 5.13 -11.92 7.91
C VAL A 148 4.50 -11.55 9.28
N PRO A 149 4.91 -12.15 10.43
CA PRO A 149 4.40 -11.72 11.73
C PRO A 149 4.72 -10.28 12.08
N VAL A 150 5.86 -9.76 11.64
CA VAL A 150 6.27 -8.36 11.86
C VAL A 150 5.41 -7.42 11.02
N SER A 151 5.21 -7.72 9.73
CA SER A 151 4.27 -6.98 8.86
C SER A 151 2.90 -6.85 9.52
N TYR A 152 2.34 -7.97 9.95
CA TYR A 152 1.02 -8.00 10.57
C TYR A 152 0.95 -7.17 11.87
N THR A 153 2.04 -7.13 12.64
CA THR A 153 2.08 -6.47 13.95
C THR A 153 2.26 -4.95 13.84
N HIS A 154 3.08 -4.49 12.89
CA HIS A 154 3.47 -3.07 12.81
C HIS A 154 2.56 -2.23 11.90
N LEU A 155 1.81 -2.85 11.00
CA LEU A 155 0.89 -2.13 10.11
C LEU A 155 -0.46 -1.78 10.75
N ARG A 156 -0.81 -2.36 11.88
CA ARG A 156 -2.09 -2.12 12.57
C ARG A 156 -2.03 -1.03 13.64
#